data_22308df3f2292237fc1f33f3c0139eb3
#
_entry.id   22308df3f2292237fc1f33f3c0139eb3
#
_cell.length_a   1.000
_cell.length_b   1.000
_cell.length_c   1.000
_cell.angle_alpha   90.00
_cell.angle_beta   90.00
_cell.angle_gamma   90.00
#
_symmetry.space_group_name_H-M   'P 1'
#
loop_
_entity.id
_entity.type
_entity.pdbx_description
1 polymer ?
#
loop_
_entity_poly.entity_id
_entity_poly.type
_entity_poly.pdbx_seq_one_letter_code
_entity_poly.pdbx_strand_id
1 'polypeptide(L)'
;IVLAWDAIYDLKDNDSIPARLENVKNANVISPTWYKVKNNAGELESMADVGYVAYVHNLGYEVWPLVSDFGMKEEIDEGSILSSYESRRALITNIMNEIKLYGYDGINIDFEKIKADYSGDYIQFIRELSVECRRAEVVLSVDNYPPYNFNRYYNRKAQGECVDYVVVMCYDEHYNGGEKAGSTSSLKYLVNGMNGTLEEVDKKKVIVAVPFYTRLWQIDASSEWNYDGTETSGTIVSSTACSMEKAQEIIKEYNLNVSWNENTEQEFAEGTVGGYIYQIWLETAASLEIKLDEIIQADIGGVAAWELGFEQSEVWNLFKKFNS
;
A
#
# COMPACT_ATOMS: atom_id res chain seq x y z
N ILE A 1 9.33 12.08 3.04
CA ILE A 1 8.00 11.88 2.44
C ILE A 1 7.09 11.21 3.48
N VAL A 2 5.84 11.72 3.57
CA VAL A 2 4.72 11.06 4.25
C VAL A 2 3.56 10.98 3.25
N LEU A 3 3.41 9.82 2.64
CA LEU A 3 2.42 9.57 1.59
C LEU A 3 1.19 8.87 2.19
N ALA A 4 0.00 9.28 1.80
CA ALA A 4 -1.25 8.57 2.11
C ALA A 4 -1.97 8.20 0.82
N TRP A 5 -2.25 6.91 0.63
CA TRP A 5 -3.11 6.47 -0.45
C TRP A 5 -4.57 6.73 -0.13
N ASP A 6 -5.31 7.19 -1.13
CA ASP A 6 -6.76 7.37 -1.08
C ASP A 6 -7.42 6.42 -2.08
N ALA A 7 -8.01 5.33 -1.58
CA ALA A 7 -8.64 4.33 -2.44
C ALA A 7 -9.94 4.87 -3.04
N ILE A 8 -9.96 4.98 -4.37
CA ILE A 8 -11.08 5.45 -5.17
C ILE A 8 -11.63 4.28 -5.98
N TYR A 9 -12.81 3.82 -5.64
CA TYR A 9 -13.48 2.69 -6.29
C TYR A 9 -14.57 3.15 -7.28
N ASP A 10 -15.13 4.35 -7.07
CA ASP A 10 -16.15 4.99 -7.91
C ASP A 10 -15.83 6.49 -8.02
N LEU A 11 -16.22 7.12 -9.13
CA LEU A 11 -16.03 8.58 -9.33
C LEU A 11 -16.60 9.42 -8.18
N LYS A 12 -17.66 8.96 -7.51
CA LYS A 12 -18.26 9.66 -6.37
C LYS A 12 -17.39 9.66 -5.12
N ASP A 13 -16.44 8.72 -5.03
CA ASP A 13 -15.53 8.66 -3.88
C ASP A 13 -14.65 9.90 -3.81
N ASN A 14 -14.40 10.56 -4.95
CA ASN A 14 -13.69 11.84 -5.00
C ASN A 14 -14.37 12.92 -4.17
N ASP A 15 -15.71 12.92 -4.07
CA ASP A 15 -16.47 13.91 -3.28
C ASP A 15 -16.19 13.78 -1.78
N SER A 16 -15.63 12.67 -1.33
CA SER A 16 -15.35 12.38 0.08
C SER A 16 -14.02 12.95 0.57
N ILE A 17 -13.17 13.50 -0.32
CA ILE A 17 -11.82 13.96 0.04
C ILE A 17 -11.82 15.02 1.15
N PRO A 18 -12.78 15.98 1.24
CA PRO A 18 -12.80 16.94 2.33
C PRO A 18 -12.97 16.27 3.70
N ALA A 19 -13.83 15.26 3.80
CA ALA A 19 -14.03 14.51 5.04
C ALA A 19 -12.84 13.64 5.39
N ARG A 20 -12.22 12.97 4.39
CA ARG A 20 -11.04 12.13 4.60
C ARG A 20 -9.83 12.94 5.08
N LEU A 21 -9.63 14.16 4.59
CA LEU A 21 -8.50 15.02 4.98
C LEU A 21 -8.76 15.90 6.22
N GLU A 22 -9.96 15.90 6.78
CA GLU A 22 -10.33 16.77 7.92
C GLU A 22 -9.35 16.62 9.11
N ASN A 23 -8.93 15.39 9.40
CA ASN A 23 -8.06 15.08 10.52
C ASN A 23 -6.63 14.69 10.11
N VAL A 24 -6.32 14.66 8.81
CA VAL A 24 -4.99 14.33 8.32
C VAL A 24 -4.02 15.46 8.69
N LYS A 25 -2.94 15.07 9.35
CA LYS A 25 -1.86 15.97 9.76
C LYS A 25 -0.53 15.31 9.46
N ASN A 26 0.45 16.13 9.13
CA ASN A 26 1.81 15.67 8.89
C ASN A 26 1.98 14.77 7.65
N ALA A 27 0.97 14.51 6.86
CA ALA A 27 1.14 14.04 5.49
C ALA A 27 1.64 15.18 4.60
N ASN A 28 2.28 14.85 3.49
CA ASN A 28 2.65 15.82 2.46
C ASN A 28 2.31 15.37 1.04
N VAL A 29 1.96 14.10 0.85
CA VAL A 29 1.56 13.53 -0.43
C VAL A 29 0.25 12.77 -0.28
N ILE A 30 -0.71 13.05 -1.15
CA ILE A 30 -1.94 12.27 -1.30
C ILE A 30 -1.90 11.54 -2.64
N SER A 31 -2.10 10.22 -2.59
CA SER A 31 -2.01 9.36 -3.77
C SER A 31 -3.36 8.66 -4.03
N PRO A 32 -4.26 9.28 -4.82
CA PRO A 32 -5.52 8.65 -5.17
C PRO A 32 -5.33 7.52 -6.18
N THR A 33 -6.07 6.41 -6.02
CA THR A 33 -5.99 5.23 -6.89
C THR A 33 -6.79 5.40 -8.17
N TRP A 34 -6.44 6.35 -9.01
CA TRP A 34 -7.26 6.83 -10.12
C TRP A 34 -7.12 6.07 -11.42
N TYR A 35 -5.96 5.45 -11.67
CA TYR A 35 -5.67 4.94 -13.00
C TYR A 35 -5.49 3.42 -13.02
N LYS A 36 -6.06 2.81 -14.06
CA LYS A 36 -5.83 1.41 -14.42
C LYS A 36 -5.48 1.31 -15.89
N VAL A 37 -4.65 0.33 -16.24
CA VAL A 37 -4.41 0.02 -17.65
C VAL A 37 -5.68 -0.57 -18.24
N LYS A 38 -6.20 0.05 -19.29
CA LYS A 38 -7.52 -0.25 -19.87
C LYS A 38 -7.49 -1.32 -20.96
N ASN A 39 -6.40 -1.39 -21.70
CA ASN A 39 -6.24 -2.32 -22.83
C ASN A 39 -4.78 -2.50 -23.24
N ASN A 40 -4.55 -3.46 -24.15
CA ASN A 40 -3.22 -3.79 -24.67
C ASN A 40 -2.58 -2.69 -25.56
N ALA A 41 -3.30 -1.63 -25.88
CA ALA A 41 -2.76 -0.46 -26.57
C ALA A 41 -2.17 0.58 -25.63
N GLY A 42 -2.19 0.35 -24.30
CA GLY A 42 -1.64 1.27 -23.30
C GLY A 42 -2.54 2.46 -22.96
N GLU A 43 -3.86 2.35 -23.26
CA GLU A 43 -4.82 3.34 -22.77
C GLU A 43 -5.08 3.18 -21.26
N LEU A 44 -5.45 4.30 -20.61
CA LEU A 44 -5.82 4.32 -19.20
C LEU A 44 -7.34 4.43 -19.02
N GLU A 45 -7.85 3.72 -18.02
CA GLU A 45 -9.12 4.02 -17.39
C GLU A 45 -8.84 5.04 -16.28
N SER A 46 -9.63 6.11 -16.18
CA SER A 46 -9.36 7.24 -15.29
C SER A 46 -10.57 7.53 -14.41
N MET A 47 -10.32 7.77 -13.14
CA MET A 47 -11.27 8.32 -12.16
C MET A 47 -10.80 9.70 -11.65
N ALA A 48 -9.89 10.36 -12.36
CA ALA A 48 -9.33 11.65 -11.97
C ALA A 48 -10.37 12.75 -11.91
N ASP A 49 -10.24 13.63 -10.92
CA ASP A 49 -11.12 14.76 -10.68
C ASP A 49 -10.33 16.06 -10.44
N VAL A 50 -10.64 17.10 -11.22
CA VAL A 50 -9.94 18.39 -11.13
C VAL A 50 -10.26 19.12 -9.83
N GLY A 51 -11.45 18.97 -9.27
CA GLY A 51 -11.87 19.58 -8.02
C GLY A 51 -11.11 18.96 -6.83
N TYR A 52 -10.91 17.65 -6.88
CA TYR A 52 -10.09 16.94 -5.92
C TYR A 52 -8.64 17.46 -5.90
N VAL A 53 -8.00 17.54 -7.07
CA VAL A 53 -6.62 18.07 -7.18
C VAL A 53 -6.53 19.49 -6.62
N ALA A 54 -7.45 20.37 -7.03
CA ALA A 54 -7.48 21.75 -6.54
C ALA A 54 -7.69 21.81 -5.02
N TYR A 55 -8.53 20.96 -4.46
CA TYR A 55 -8.76 20.89 -3.02
C TYR A 55 -7.51 20.47 -2.26
N VAL A 56 -6.85 19.39 -2.69
CA VAL A 56 -5.64 18.86 -2.06
C VAL A 56 -4.50 19.88 -2.14
N HIS A 57 -4.27 20.50 -3.29
CA HIS A 57 -3.27 21.57 -3.46
C HIS A 57 -3.55 22.78 -2.57
N ASN A 58 -4.82 23.20 -2.41
CA ASN A 58 -5.19 24.31 -1.53
C ASN A 58 -4.87 24.04 -0.05
N LEU A 59 -4.80 22.78 0.35
CA LEU A 59 -4.35 22.37 1.68
C LEU A 59 -2.83 22.27 1.81
N GLY A 60 -2.09 22.42 0.71
CA GLY A 60 -0.63 22.37 0.66
C GLY A 60 -0.05 20.96 0.52
N TYR A 61 -0.85 19.97 0.15
CA TYR A 61 -0.38 18.63 -0.18
C TYR A 61 -0.04 18.49 -1.65
N GLU A 62 0.92 17.63 -1.97
CA GLU A 62 1.18 17.15 -3.33
C GLU A 62 0.22 16.04 -3.74
N VAL A 63 -0.07 15.93 -5.05
CA VAL A 63 -0.91 14.87 -5.61
C VAL A 63 -0.07 13.96 -6.50
N TRP A 64 0.12 12.70 -6.08
CA TRP A 64 0.81 11.66 -6.83
C TRP A 64 -0.15 10.49 -7.15
N PRO A 65 -0.99 10.61 -8.19
CA PRO A 65 -1.97 9.56 -8.47
C PRO A 65 -1.32 8.21 -8.75
N LEU A 66 -2.01 7.16 -8.33
CA LEU A 66 -1.57 5.79 -8.53
C LEU A 66 -2.09 5.24 -9.86
N VAL A 67 -1.20 4.57 -10.60
CA VAL A 67 -1.49 3.80 -11.80
C VAL A 67 -1.26 2.32 -11.48
N SER A 68 -2.33 1.53 -11.48
CA SER A 68 -2.31 0.14 -11.07
C SER A 68 -2.58 -0.82 -12.24
N ASP A 69 -2.03 -2.03 -12.12
CA ASP A 69 -2.45 -3.20 -12.90
C ASP A 69 -3.52 -4.04 -12.18
N PHE A 70 -3.91 -3.65 -10.96
CA PHE A 70 -4.93 -4.34 -10.17
C PHE A 70 -6.32 -4.18 -10.80
N GLY A 71 -7.07 -5.29 -10.86
CA GLY A 71 -8.43 -5.28 -11.43
C GLY A 71 -8.49 -5.08 -12.95
N MET A 72 -7.35 -5.19 -13.67
CA MET A 72 -7.36 -5.28 -15.12
C MET A 72 -8.18 -6.50 -15.57
N LYS A 73 -8.85 -6.35 -16.71
CA LYS A 73 -9.61 -7.45 -17.32
C LYS A 73 -8.67 -8.58 -17.74
N GLU A 74 -9.17 -9.81 -17.70
CA GLU A 74 -8.36 -11.01 -18.03
C GLU A 74 -7.76 -10.99 -19.45
N GLU A 75 -8.41 -10.30 -20.40
CA GLU A 75 -7.91 -10.15 -21.76
C GLU A 75 -6.75 -9.17 -21.93
N ILE A 76 -6.39 -8.42 -20.88
CA ILE A 76 -5.27 -7.47 -20.90
C ILE A 76 -3.99 -8.21 -20.49
N ASP A 77 -3.01 -8.18 -21.37
CA ASP A 77 -1.71 -8.82 -21.18
C ASP A 77 -0.60 -7.77 -20.95
N GLU A 78 -0.20 -7.61 -19.71
CA GLU A 78 0.86 -6.67 -19.32
C GLU A 78 2.16 -6.95 -20.04
N GLY A 79 2.51 -8.23 -20.21
CA GLY A 79 3.71 -8.63 -20.93
C GLY A 79 3.71 -8.10 -22.36
N SER A 80 2.57 -8.19 -23.08
CA SER A 80 2.42 -7.63 -24.41
C SER A 80 2.51 -6.10 -24.44
N ILE A 81 1.95 -5.42 -23.42
CA ILE A 81 2.03 -3.95 -23.33
C ILE A 81 3.47 -3.52 -23.11
N LEU A 82 4.16 -4.14 -22.15
CA LEU A 82 5.49 -3.72 -21.73
C LEU A 82 6.57 -4.11 -22.72
N SER A 83 6.44 -5.25 -23.43
CA SER A 83 7.39 -5.70 -24.45
C SER A 83 7.25 -4.97 -25.80
N SER A 84 6.05 -4.51 -26.15
CA SER A 84 5.82 -3.73 -27.36
C SER A 84 6.27 -2.28 -27.19
N TYR A 85 7.16 -1.82 -28.05
CA TYR A 85 7.60 -0.41 -28.05
C TYR A 85 6.40 0.55 -28.21
N GLU A 86 5.51 0.26 -29.14
CA GLU A 86 4.35 1.10 -29.44
C GLU A 86 3.39 1.21 -28.25
N SER A 87 3.02 0.07 -27.65
CA SER A 87 2.09 0.02 -26.52
C SER A 87 2.71 0.66 -25.26
N ARG A 88 3.99 0.36 -24.99
CA ARG A 88 4.74 0.96 -23.89
C ARG A 88 4.87 2.49 -24.03
N ARG A 89 5.20 2.99 -25.24
CA ARG A 89 5.23 4.43 -25.52
C ARG A 89 3.86 5.08 -25.42
N ALA A 90 2.80 4.39 -25.85
CA ALA A 90 1.45 4.88 -25.72
C ALA A 90 1.05 5.02 -24.24
N LEU A 91 1.34 4.00 -23.40
CA LEU A 91 1.09 4.03 -21.96
C LEU A 91 1.82 5.22 -21.30
N ILE A 92 3.12 5.40 -21.57
CA ILE A 92 3.91 6.52 -21.06
C ILE A 92 3.32 7.85 -21.50
N THR A 93 2.97 7.97 -22.79
CA THR A 93 2.38 9.21 -23.33
C THR A 93 1.05 9.54 -22.65
N ASN A 94 0.20 8.54 -22.42
CA ASN A 94 -1.07 8.72 -21.73
C ASN A 94 -0.87 9.17 -20.28
N ILE A 95 0.06 8.54 -19.54
CA ILE A 95 0.42 8.97 -18.18
C ILE A 95 0.89 10.44 -18.18
N MET A 96 1.80 10.79 -19.08
CA MET A 96 2.33 12.17 -19.16
C MET A 96 1.27 13.20 -19.57
N ASN A 97 0.30 12.80 -20.39
CA ASN A 97 -0.83 13.67 -20.74
C ASN A 97 -1.74 13.95 -19.53
N GLU A 98 -2.02 12.93 -18.69
CA GLU A 98 -2.79 13.09 -17.46
C GLU A 98 -2.04 13.99 -16.47
N ILE A 99 -0.75 13.78 -16.27
CA ILE A 99 0.10 14.65 -15.42
C ILE A 99 -0.01 16.11 -15.86
N LYS A 100 0.12 16.35 -17.15
CA LYS A 100 0.04 17.72 -17.70
C LYS A 100 -1.36 18.31 -17.61
N LEU A 101 -2.40 17.49 -17.82
CA LEU A 101 -3.81 17.91 -17.83
C LEU A 101 -4.25 18.40 -16.45
N TYR A 102 -3.88 17.64 -15.40
CA TYR A 102 -4.32 17.89 -14.04
C TYR A 102 -3.28 18.62 -13.18
N GLY A 103 -2.03 18.74 -13.64
CA GLY A 103 -0.96 19.41 -12.91
C GLY A 103 -0.49 18.64 -11.68
N TYR A 104 -0.29 17.32 -11.83
CA TYR A 104 0.22 16.49 -10.74
C TYR A 104 1.68 16.79 -10.41
N ASP A 105 2.04 16.62 -9.14
CA ASP A 105 3.41 16.80 -8.64
C ASP A 105 4.24 15.52 -8.76
N GLY A 106 3.58 14.38 -8.82
CA GLY A 106 4.19 13.07 -8.98
C GLY A 106 3.26 12.07 -9.64
N ILE A 107 3.78 10.86 -9.84
CA ILE A 107 3.05 9.67 -10.26
C ILE A 107 3.55 8.46 -9.49
N ASN A 108 2.64 7.58 -9.06
CA ASN A 108 2.93 6.36 -8.33
C ASN A 108 2.55 5.15 -9.20
N ILE A 109 3.49 4.26 -9.49
CA ILE A 109 3.28 3.06 -10.30
C ILE A 109 3.16 1.85 -9.38
N ASP A 110 2.01 1.22 -9.39
CA ASP A 110 1.66 0.07 -8.58
C ASP A 110 1.33 -1.14 -9.48
N PHE A 111 2.37 -1.75 -10.05
CA PHE A 111 2.25 -2.93 -10.90
C PHE A 111 2.63 -4.17 -10.11
N GLU A 112 1.60 -4.87 -9.61
CA GLU A 112 1.74 -6.01 -8.72
C GLU A 112 1.77 -7.38 -9.43
N LYS A 113 1.38 -7.43 -10.71
CA LYS A 113 1.26 -8.68 -11.48
C LYS A 113 2.42 -8.95 -12.43
N ILE A 114 3.50 -8.22 -12.31
CA ILE A 114 4.70 -8.43 -13.13
C ILE A 114 5.20 -9.86 -12.99
N LYS A 115 5.52 -10.51 -14.11
CA LYS A 115 6.08 -11.86 -14.18
C LYS A 115 7.55 -11.84 -14.56
N ALA A 116 8.26 -12.91 -14.21
CA ALA A 116 9.67 -13.07 -14.50
C ALA A 116 9.98 -12.94 -16.00
N ASP A 117 9.10 -13.44 -16.87
CA ASP A 117 9.31 -13.51 -18.32
C ASP A 117 9.45 -12.15 -18.99
N TYR A 118 8.82 -11.10 -18.44
CA TYR A 118 8.88 -9.74 -18.97
C TYR A 118 9.36 -8.69 -17.94
N SER A 119 10.04 -9.15 -16.91
CA SER A 119 10.61 -8.25 -15.89
C SER A 119 11.59 -7.22 -16.47
N GLY A 120 12.35 -7.60 -17.48
CA GLY A 120 13.24 -6.68 -18.22
C GLY A 120 12.48 -5.58 -18.95
N ASP A 121 11.32 -5.90 -19.52
CA ASP A 121 10.46 -4.94 -20.21
C ASP A 121 9.79 -3.98 -19.21
N TYR A 122 9.43 -4.46 -18.00
CA TYR A 122 8.98 -3.62 -16.90
C TYR A 122 10.06 -2.60 -16.50
N ILE A 123 11.30 -3.05 -16.30
CA ILE A 123 12.41 -2.13 -16.01
C ILE A 123 12.64 -1.13 -17.15
N GLN A 124 12.46 -1.55 -18.40
CA GLN A 124 12.56 -0.65 -19.54
C GLN A 124 11.45 0.40 -19.54
N PHE A 125 10.20 0.01 -19.19
CA PHE A 125 9.08 0.94 -18.99
C PHE A 125 9.40 1.98 -17.91
N ILE A 126 9.87 1.55 -16.74
CA ILE A 126 10.23 2.46 -15.64
C ILE A 126 11.36 3.41 -16.06
N ARG A 127 12.38 2.94 -16.79
CA ARG A 127 13.45 3.80 -17.31
C ARG A 127 12.95 4.86 -18.29
N GLU A 128 12.11 4.48 -19.23
CA GLU A 128 11.55 5.40 -20.22
C GLU A 128 10.62 6.43 -19.54
N LEU A 129 9.74 5.99 -18.64
CA LEU A 129 8.86 6.88 -17.88
C LEU A 129 9.66 7.85 -17.01
N SER A 130 10.71 7.39 -16.33
CA SER A 130 11.56 8.23 -15.48
C SER A 130 12.26 9.36 -16.25
N VAL A 131 12.57 9.17 -17.54
CA VAL A 131 13.13 10.23 -18.38
C VAL A 131 12.09 11.31 -18.64
N GLU A 132 10.84 10.93 -18.92
CA GLU A 132 9.77 11.89 -19.18
C GLU A 132 9.36 12.63 -17.89
N CYS A 133 9.27 11.92 -16.76
CA CYS A 133 9.00 12.55 -15.46
C CYS A 133 10.06 13.59 -15.09
N ARG A 134 11.35 13.26 -15.23
CA ARG A 134 12.44 14.23 -14.98
C ARG A 134 12.37 15.45 -15.89
N ARG A 135 11.98 15.29 -17.17
CA ARG A 135 11.81 16.42 -18.10
C ARG A 135 10.64 17.32 -17.72
N ALA A 136 9.62 16.72 -17.11
CA ALA A 136 8.44 17.42 -16.63
C ALA A 136 8.59 17.97 -15.20
N GLU A 137 9.72 17.68 -14.53
CA GLU A 137 9.98 18.01 -13.10
C GLU A 137 8.93 17.39 -12.17
N VAL A 138 8.51 16.16 -12.45
CA VAL A 138 7.48 15.40 -11.72
C VAL A 138 8.13 14.20 -11.03
N VAL A 139 7.75 13.94 -9.80
CA VAL A 139 8.25 12.82 -9.01
C VAL A 139 7.72 11.49 -9.58
N LEU A 140 8.59 10.48 -9.65
CA LEU A 140 8.22 9.10 -9.98
C LEU A 140 8.49 8.18 -8.78
N SER A 141 7.44 7.53 -8.28
CA SER A 141 7.52 6.47 -7.28
C SER A 141 6.98 5.15 -7.83
N VAL A 142 7.50 4.04 -7.30
CA VAL A 142 7.08 2.68 -7.68
C VAL A 142 6.84 1.85 -6.44
N ASP A 143 5.76 1.07 -6.44
CA ASP A 143 5.39 0.22 -5.32
C ASP A 143 5.91 -1.20 -5.54
N ASN A 144 6.31 -1.84 -4.46
CA ASN A 144 6.86 -3.19 -4.47
C ASN A 144 6.43 -3.97 -3.23
N TYR A 145 6.23 -5.27 -3.40
CA TYR A 145 6.19 -6.18 -2.27
C TYR A 145 7.53 -6.22 -1.53
N PRO A 146 7.56 -6.62 -0.25
CA PRO A 146 8.80 -6.95 0.44
C PRO A 146 9.63 -7.96 -0.39
N PRO A 147 10.98 -7.83 -0.40
CA PRO A 147 11.82 -8.70 -1.22
C PRO A 147 11.87 -10.13 -0.66
N TYR A 148 11.50 -11.08 -1.51
CA TYR A 148 11.61 -12.50 -1.30
C TYR A 148 12.33 -13.16 -2.47
N ASN A 149 12.83 -14.38 -2.29
CA ASN A 149 13.51 -15.11 -3.35
C ASN A 149 12.64 -15.30 -4.61
N PHE A 150 11.33 -15.49 -4.44
CA PHE A 150 10.40 -15.75 -5.52
C PHE A 150 10.02 -14.49 -6.32
N ASN A 151 10.26 -13.28 -5.81
CA ASN A 151 9.92 -12.02 -6.47
C ASN A 151 11.14 -11.14 -6.79
N ARG A 152 12.37 -11.71 -6.80
CA ARG A 152 13.61 -11.01 -7.16
C ARG A 152 13.59 -10.44 -8.57
N TYR A 153 12.78 -11.00 -9.46
CA TYR A 153 12.63 -10.53 -10.82
C TYR A 153 12.03 -9.11 -10.93
N TYR A 154 11.42 -8.58 -9.89
CA TYR A 154 11.04 -7.15 -9.84
C TYR A 154 12.25 -6.23 -9.94
N ASN A 155 13.46 -6.71 -9.59
CA ASN A 155 14.72 -6.00 -9.75
C ASN A 155 14.69 -4.58 -9.15
N ARG A 156 14.41 -4.49 -7.86
CA ARG A 156 14.26 -3.23 -7.12
C ARG A 156 15.50 -2.34 -7.23
N LYS A 157 16.68 -2.95 -7.37
CA LYS A 157 17.91 -2.22 -7.61
C LYS A 157 17.83 -1.39 -8.89
N ALA A 158 17.43 -2.00 -10.02
CA ALA A 158 17.31 -1.29 -11.28
C ALA A 158 16.18 -0.26 -11.28
N GLN A 159 15.09 -0.51 -10.52
CA GLN A 159 14.05 0.49 -10.27
C GLN A 159 14.64 1.69 -9.51
N GLY A 160 15.30 1.46 -8.38
CA GLY A 160 15.91 2.51 -7.55
C GLY A 160 16.96 3.37 -8.24
N GLU A 161 17.62 2.85 -9.28
CA GLU A 161 18.52 3.63 -10.13
C GLU A 161 17.79 4.66 -11.00
N CYS A 162 16.50 4.45 -11.27
CA CYS A 162 15.73 5.23 -12.23
C CYS A 162 14.71 6.18 -11.59
N VAL A 163 14.07 5.76 -10.49
CA VAL A 163 12.97 6.48 -9.85
C VAL A 163 13.45 7.38 -8.72
N ASP A 164 12.57 8.28 -8.25
CA ASP A 164 12.82 9.10 -7.07
C ASP A 164 12.61 8.30 -5.80
N TYR A 165 11.55 7.45 -5.76
CA TYR A 165 11.23 6.62 -4.61
C TYR A 165 10.81 5.20 -4.99
N VAL A 166 11.22 4.24 -4.16
CA VAL A 166 10.75 2.86 -4.15
C VAL A 166 9.99 2.65 -2.84
N VAL A 167 8.69 2.43 -2.97
CA VAL A 167 7.83 2.13 -1.82
C VAL A 167 7.80 0.63 -1.61
N VAL A 168 8.02 0.18 -0.38
CA VAL A 168 7.86 -1.22 -0.01
C VAL A 168 6.60 -1.39 0.84
N MET A 169 5.64 -2.18 0.34
CA MET A 169 4.35 -2.44 0.97
C MET A 169 4.50 -3.48 2.07
N CYS A 170 4.85 -3.05 3.30
CA CYS A 170 5.09 -3.93 4.44
C CYS A 170 3.78 -4.32 5.15
N TYR A 171 2.80 -4.76 4.38
CA TYR A 171 1.51 -5.28 4.85
C TYR A 171 1.07 -6.49 4.02
N ASP A 172 -0.12 -7.04 4.31
CA ASP A 172 -0.59 -8.32 3.79
C ASP A 172 0.36 -9.49 4.08
N GLU A 173 1.01 -9.47 5.28
CA GLU A 173 1.76 -10.62 5.81
C GLU A 173 0.87 -11.86 5.85
N HIS A 174 -0.37 -11.69 6.33
CA HIS A 174 -1.46 -12.66 6.21
C HIS A 174 -2.65 -11.99 5.50
N TYR A 175 -3.15 -12.63 4.46
CA TYR A 175 -4.12 -12.07 3.53
C TYR A 175 -5.31 -13.00 3.28
N ASN A 176 -6.36 -12.49 2.66
CA ASN A 176 -7.53 -13.29 2.31
C ASN A 176 -7.17 -14.42 1.33
N GLY A 177 -7.52 -15.65 1.69
CA GLY A 177 -7.15 -16.86 0.93
C GLY A 177 -5.80 -17.45 1.32
N GLY A 178 -5.10 -16.86 2.28
CA GLY A 178 -3.91 -17.46 2.89
C GLY A 178 -4.26 -18.68 3.76
N GLU A 179 -3.28 -19.56 3.98
CA GLU A 179 -3.47 -20.83 4.72
C GLU A 179 -3.60 -20.65 6.24
N LYS A 180 -3.16 -19.50 6.76
CA LYS A 180 -3.13 -19.20 8.19
C LYS A 180 -3.73 -17.84 8.50
N ALA A 181 -4.34 -17.73 9.68
CA ALA A 181 -4.74 -16.45 10.25
C ALA A 181 -3.56 -15.81 10.98
N GLY A 182 -3.39 -14.51 10.84
CA GLY A 182 -2.29 -13.80 11.46
C GLY A 182 -2.35 -12.28 11.26
N SER A 183 -1.30 -11.62 11.69
CA SER A 183 -1.14 -10.18 11.55
C SER A 183 -1.12 -9.75 10.08
N THR A 184 -1.70 -8.60 9.79
CA THR A 184 -1.56 -7.92 8.50
C THR A 184 -0.14 -7.38 8.32
N SER A 185 0.50 -6.96 9.42
CA SER A 185 1.86 -6.42 9.40
C SER A 185 2.46 -6.50 10.81
N SER A 186 3.14 -7.60 11.13
CA SER A 186 3.92 -7.67 12.37
C SER A 186 5.16 -6.76 12.28
N LEU A 187 5.69 -6.33 13.44
CA LEU A 187 6.93 -5.53 13.46
C LEU A 187 8.07 -6.25 12.73
N LYS A 188 8.20 -7.55 12.96
CA LYS A 188 9.23 -8.38 12.31
C LYS A 188 9.09 -8.40 10.80
N TYR A 189 7.86 -8.50 10.29
CA TYR A 189 7.58 -8.47 8.86
C TYR A 189 8.00 -7.15 8.23
N LEU A 190 7.61 -6.03 8.86
CA LEU A 190 7.97 -4.70 8.41
C LEU A 190 9.49 -4.50 8.40
N VAL A 191 10.19 -4.82 9.50
CA VAL A 191 11.64 -4.65 9.61
C VAL A 191 12.38 -5.52 8.57
N ASN A 192 11.92 -6.76 8.34
CA ASN A 192 12.50 -7.63 7.32
C ASN A 192 12.28 -7.07 5.90
N GLY A 193 11.08 -6.58 5.59
CA GLY A 193 10.77 -5.97 4.29
C GLY A 193 11.60 -4.71 4.03
N MET A 194 11.70 -3.85 5.03
CA MET A 194 12.54 -2.65 4.99
C MET A 194 14.01 -3.00 4.76
N ASN A 195 14.58 -3.84 5.61
CA ASN A 195 16.01 -4.21 5.53
C ASN A 195 16.35 -4.90 4.21
N GLY A 196 15.51 -5.82 3.75
CA GLY A 196 15.71 -6.47 2.46
C GLY A 196 15.66 -5.48 1.28
N THR A 197 14.83 -4.45 1.35
CA THR A 197 14.79 -3.39 0.33
C THR A 197 16.04 -2.51 0.39
N LEU A 198 16.55 -2.22 1.58
CA LEU A 198 17.78 -1.44 1.78
C LEU A 198 19.05 -2.15 1.28
N GLU A 199 19.02 -3.47 1.10
CA GLU A 199 20.12 -4.20 0.42
C GLU A 199 20.19 -3.89 -1.10
N GLU A 200 19.07 -3.47 -1.70
CA GLU A 200 18.95 -3.27 -3.16
C GLU A 200 18.88 -1.78 -3.56
N VAL A 201 18.34 -0.90 -2.69
CA VAL A 201 17.97 0.48 -3.00
C VAL A 201 18.65 1.47 -2.03
N ASP A 202 19.07 2.63 -2.55
CA ASP A 202 19.58 3.72 -1.70
C ASP A 202 18.53 4.10 -0.66
N LYS A 203 18.94 4.17 0.61
CA LYS A 203 18.04 4.41 1.73
C LYS A 203 17.20 5.69 1.60
N LYS A 204 17.75 6.75 0.98
CA LYS A 204 17.02 8.01 0.79
C LYS A 204 15.91 7.93 -0.25
N LYS A 205 15.88 6.86 -1.02
CA LYS A 205 14.82 6.57 -1.99
C LYS A 205 13.79 5.55 -1.49
N VAL A 206 14.03 4.91 -0.34
CA VAL A 206 13.10 3.92 0.22
C VAL A 206 12.01 4.61 1.03
N ILE A 207 10.76 4.27 0.74
CA ILE A 207 9.57 4.59 1.54
C ILE A 207 9.00 3.27 2.05
N VAL A 208 8.77 3.16 3.36
CA VAL A 208 8.12 1.98 3.95
C VAL A 208 6.65 2.25 4.15
N ALA A 209 5.79 1.37 3.63
CA ALA A 209 4.36 1.49 3.77
C ALA A 209 3.84 0.66 4.96
N VAL A 210 2.97 1.28 5.76
CA VAL A 210 2.26 0.69 6.90
C VAL A 210 0.76 0.60 6.60
N PRO A 211 0.03 -0.40 7.17
CA PRO A 211 -1.40 -0.46 7.03
C PRO A 211 -2.12 0.42 8.06
N PHE A 212 -3.26 0.99 7.69
CA PHE A 212 -4.27 1.54 8.61
C PHE A 212 -5.45 0.59 8.81
N TYR A 213 -5.33 -0.62 8.28
CA TYR A 213 -6.33 -1.66 8.40
C TYR A 213 -5.75 -2.88 9.13
N THR A 214 -6.66 -3.69 9.60
CA THR A 214 -6.38 -5.01 10.13
C THR A 214 -7.33 -6.02 9.50
N ARG A 215 -7.31 -7.25 9.98
CA ARG A 215 -8.12 -8.33 9.44
C ARG A 215 -8.81 -9.12 10.55
N LEU A 216 -10.15 -9.22 10.45
CA LEU A 216 -10.94 -10.14 11.24
C LEU A 216 -10.82 -11.53 10.62
N TRP A 217 -10.35 -12.48 11.40
CA TRP A 217 -10.30 -13.90 11.05
C TRP A 217 -11.41 -14.66 11.76
N GLN A 218 -12.07 -15.54 11.04
CA GLN A 218 -13.05 -16.48 11.57
C GLN A 218 -12.57 -17.89 11.27
N ILE A 219 -12.35 -18.69 12.31
CA ILE A 219 -11.80 -20.03 12.25
C ILE A 219 -12.84 -21.01 12.81
N ASP A 220 -12.99 -22.18 12.18
CA ASP A 220 -13.91 -23.21 12.68
C ASP A 220 -13.34 -23.82 13.97
N ALA A 221 -14.03 -23.57 15.10
CA ALA A 221 -13.63 -24.08 16.42
C ALA A 221 -13.75 -25.60 16.54
N SER A 222 -14.50 -26.27 15.66
CA SER A 222 -14.63 -27.73 15.63
C SER A 222 -13.52 -28.43 14.84
N SER A 223 -12.77 -27.68 14.04
CA SER A 223 -11.59 -28.20 13.31
C SER A 223 -10.39 -28.33 14.24
N GLU A 224 -9.38 -29.10 13.80
CA GLU A 224 -8.06 -29.03 14.43
C GLU A 224 -7.43 -27.66 14.14
N TRP A 225 -7.10 -26.91 15.19
CA TRP A 225 -6.47 -25.62 15.08
C TRP A 225 -5.38 -25.42 16.12
N ASN A 226 -4.42 -24.55 15.84
CA ASN A 226 -3.33 -24.24 16.75
C ASN A 226 -2.88 -22.78 16.57
N TYR A 227 -2.84 -22.04 17.67
CA TYR A 227 -2.19 -20.74 17.76
C TYR A 227 -0.78 -20.91 18.35
N ASP A 228 0.25 -20.46 17.62
CA ASP A 228 1.64 -20.61 18.02
C ASP A 228 2.25 -19.37 18.70
N GLY A 229 1.43 -18.35 18.95
CA GLY A 229 1.85 -17.07 19.51
C GLY A 229 2.06 -15.96 18.47
N THR A 230 2.03 -16.29 17.17
CA THR A 230 2.16 -15.34 16.05
C THR A 230 1.04 -15.50 15.03
N GLU A 231 0.69 -16.72 14.68
CA GLU A 231 -0.29 -17.06 13.65
C GLU A 231 -1.13 -18.28 14.07
N THR A 232 -2.28 -18.47 13.46
CA THR A 232 -3.16 -19.61 13.72
C THR A 232 -3.34 -20.45 12.47
N SER A 233 -3.01 -21.75 12.58
CA SER A 233 -3.39 -22.77 11.61
C SER A 233 -4.76 -23.34 11.96
N GLY A 234 -5.53 -23.75 10.95
CA GLY A 234 -6.86 -24.33 11.12
C GLY A 234 -7.73 -24.10 9.90
N THR A 235 -9.01 -24.45 9.99
CA THR A 235 -9.96 -24.20 8.91
C THR A 235 -10.43 -22.74 8.95
N ILE A 236 -9.86 -21.90 8.09
CA ILE A 236 -10.27 -20.51 7.92
C ILE A 236 -11.63 -20.48 7.21
N VAL A 237 -12.64 -19.96 7.88
CA VAL A 237 -14.01 -19.81 7.35
C VAL A 237 -14.16 -18.52 6.57
N SER A 238 -13.64 -17.44 7.12
CA SER A 238 -13.62 -16.14 6.46
C SER A 238 -12.48 -15.25 6.97
N SER A 239 -12.16 -14.25 6.17
CA SER A 239 -11.18 -13.23 6.51
C SER A 239 -11.62 -11.92 5.88
N THR A 240 -11.79 -10.89 6.70
CA THR A 240 -12.31 -9.59 6.27
C THR A 240 -11.42 -8.46 6.75
N ALA A 241 -10.93 -7.63 5.83
CA ALA A 241 -10.23 -6.41 6.18
C ALA A 241 -11.20 -5.42 6.85
N CYS A 242 -10.73 -4.71 7.86
CA CYS A 242 -11.50 -3.71 8.58
C CYS A 242 -10.62 -2.55 9.03
N SER A 243 -11.22 -1.35 9.07
CA SER A 243 -10.57 -0.16 9.61
C SER A 243 -10.27 -0.30 11.10
N MET A 244 -9.42 0.59 11.63
CA MET A 244 -9.11 0.63 13.07
C MET A 244 -10.38 0.82 13.91
N GLU A 245 -11.31 1.68 13.49
CA GLU A 245 -12.57 1.91 14.19
C GLU A 245 -13.47 0.67 14.14
N LYS A 246 -13.62 0.07 12.95
CA LYS A 246 -14.42 -1.15 12.78
C LYS A 246 -13.92 -2.32 13.60
N ALA A 247 -12.61 -2.47 13.75
CA ALA A 247 -12.02 -3.49 14.61
C ALA A 247 -12.44 -3.32 16.08
N GLN A 248 -12.48 -2.07 16.58
CA GLN A 248 -12.96 -1.79 17.94
C GLN A 248 -14.46 -2.08 18.13
N GLU A 249 -15.28 -1.85 17.10
CA GLU A 249 -16.70 -2.24 17.13
C GLU A 249 -16.86 -3.75 17.22
N ILE A 250 -16.12 -4.51 16.42
CA ILE A 250 -16.14 -5.98 16.38
C ILE A 250 -15.72 -6.56 17.74
N ILE A 251 -14.68 -6.02 18.36
CA ILE A 251 -14.22 -6.43 19.71
C ILE A 251 -15.37 -6.31 20.73
N LYS A 252 -16.11 -5.19 20.70
CA LYS A 252 -17.25 -4.96 21.59
C LYS A 252 -18.42 -5.89 21.26
N GLU A 253 -18.74 -6.04 19.98
CA GLU A 253 -19.86 -6.87 19.49
C GLU A 253 -19.69 -8.33 19.89
N TYR A 254 -18.50 -8.90 19.70
CA TYR A 254 -18.20 -10.30 20.00
C TYR A 254 -17.59 -10.51 21.39
N ASN A 255 -17.44 -9.43 22.18
CA ASN A 255 -16.84 -9.47 23.52
C ASN A 255 -15.47 -10.19 23.51
N LEU A 256 -14.59 -9.82 22.57
CA LEU A 256 -13.27 -10.42 22.44
C LEU A 256 -12.35 -9.95 23.57
N ASN A 257 -11.49 -10.86 24.04
CA ASN A 257 -10.44 -10.53 24.99
C ASN A 257 -9.25 -9.91 24.25
N VAL A 258 -8.78 -8.77 24.73
CA VAL A 258 -7.63 -8.05 24.14
C VAL A 258 -6.43 -8.17 25.07
N SER A 259 -5.27 -8.50 24.51
CA SER A 259 -3.98 -8.51 25.20
C SER A 259 -2.87 -8.07 24.26
N TRP A 260 -1.77 -7.56 24.81
CA TRP A 260 -0.58 -7.27 24.01
C TRP A 260 0.13 -8.56 23.59
N ASN A 261 0.50 -8.66 22.33
CA ASN A 261 1.29 -9.76 21.78
C ASN A 261 2.71 -9.29 21.48
N GLU A 262 3.66 -9.69 22.31
CA GLU A 262 5.08 -9.31 22.20
C GLU A 262 5.77 -9.90 20.96
N ASN A 263 5.23 -10.97 20.34
CA ASN A 263 5.84 -11.59 19.16
C ASN A 263 5.55 -10.81 17.88
N THR A 264 4.40 -10.12 17.82
CA THR A 264 3.98 -9.29 16.69
C THR A 264 4.09 -7.79 16.97
N GLU A 265 4.29 -7.40 18.23
CA GLU A 265 4.27 -6.04 18.75
C GLU A 265 2.94 -5.33 18.43
N GLN A 266 1.84 -6.03 18.73
CA GLN A 266 0.47 -5.57 18.47
C GLN A 266 -0.47 -5.99 19.60
N GLU A 267 -1.59 -5.27 19.74
CA GLU A 267 -2.73 -5.80 20.48
C GLU A 267 -3.36 -6.95 19.70
N PHE A 268 -3.67 -8.03 20.41
CA PHE A 268 -4.31 -9.22 19.87
C PHE A 268 -5.65 -9.43 20.56
N ALA A 269 -6.73 -9.51 19.76
CA ALA A 269 -8.07 -9.77 20.23
C ALA A 269 -8.51 -11.18 19.84
N GLU A 270 -9.04 -11.94 20.81
CA GLU A 270 -9.51 -13.30 20.58
C GLU A 270 -10.79 -13.62 21.38
N GLY A 271 -11.64 -14.46 20.79
CA GLY A 271 -12.81 -15.00 21.48
C GLY A 271 -13.51 -16.07 20.65
N THR A 272 -14.32 -16.91 21.34
CA THR A 272 -15.12 -17.96 20.69
C THR A 272 -16.59 -17.60 20.77
N VAL A 273 -17.25 -17.47 19.62
CA VAL A 273 -18.68 -17.13 19.52
C VAL A 273 -19.33 -18.01 18.46
N GLY A 274 -20.46 -18.64 18.80
CA GLY A 274 -21.27 -19.40 17.86
C GLY A 274 -20.57 -20.56 17.17
N GLY A 275 -19.56 -21.17 17.80
CA GLY A 275 -18.80 -22.27 17.23
C GLY A 275 -17.60 -21.84 16.35
N TYR A 276 -17.30 -20.56 16.35
CA TYR A 276 -16.15 -20.00 15.63
C TYR A 276 -15.20 -19.30 16.58
N ILE A 277 -13.91 -19.34 16.27
CA ILE A 277 -12.89 -18.53 16.90
C ILE A 277 -12.72 -17.28 16.05
N TYR A 278 -12.77 -16.12 16.69
CA TYR A 278 -12.53 -14.82 16.09
C TYR A 278 -11.20 -14.28 16.59
N GLN A 279 -10.35 -13.86 15.66
CA GLN A 279 -9.03 -13.31 15.98
C GLN A 279 -8.76 -12.07 15.17
N ILE A 280 -8.13 -11.07 15.79
CA ILE A 280 -7.68 -9.83 15.16
C ILE A 280 -6.32 -9.45 15.76
N TRP A 281 -5.31 -9.27 14.92
CA TRP A 281 -4.07 -8.56 15.27
C TRP A 281 -4.29 -7.10 14.92
N LEU A 282 -4.47 -6.28 15.94
CA LEU A 282 -4.91 -4.88 15.77
C LEU A 282 -3.78 -3.99 15.29
N GLU A 283 -4.10 -3.14 14.32
CA GLU A 283 -3.28 -1.97 14.08
C GLU A 283 -3.84 -0.82 14.93
N THR A 284 -3.00 -0.25 15.76
CA THR A 284 -3.35 0.83 16.70
C THR A 284 -2.26 1.88 16.73
N ALA A 285 -2.50 3.01 17.39
CA ALA A 285 -1.47 4.02 17.60
C ALA A 285 -0.22 3.45 18.28
N ALA A 286 -0.39 2.49 19.22
CA ALA A 286 0.73 1.87 19.93
C ALA A 286 1.60 1.00 19.01
N SER A 287 1.00 0.13 18.20
CA SER A 287 1.75 -0.72 17.25
C SER A 287 2.39 0.12 16.15
N LEU A 288 1.68 1.13 15.65
CA LEU A 288 2.23 2.05 14.65
C LEU A 288 3.39 2.88 15.19
N GLU A 289 3.32 3.35 16.45
CA GLU A 289 4.44 4.11 17.04
C GLU A 289 5.74 3.31 17.02
N ILE A 290 5.69 2.03 17.40
CA ILE A 290 6.84 1.12 17.37
C ILE A 290 7.39 0.96 15.95
N LYS A 291 6.51 0.73 14.98
CA LYS A 291 6.88 0.60 13.56
C LYS A 291 7.51 1.87 13.01
N LEU A 292 6.91 3.02 13.30
CA LEU A 292 7.42 4.32 12.83
C LEU A 292 8.76 4.67 13.46
N ASP A 293 9.03 4.26 14.71
CA ASP A 293 10.32 4.45 15.35
C ASP A 293 11.43 3.64 14.67
N GLU A 294 11.16 2.40 14.24
CA GLU A 294 12.09 1.60 13.43
C GLU A 294 12.38 2.25 12.06
N ILE A 295 11.33 2.76 11.39
CA ILE A 295 11.46 3.46 10.11
C ILE A 295 12.32 4.74 10.27
N ILE A 296 12.11 5.51 11.33
CA ILE A 296 12.89 6.72 11.61
C ILE A 296 14.35 6.39 11.89
N GLN A 297 14.63 5.35 12.69
CA GLN A 297 15.99 4.91 12.98
C GLN A 297 16.76 4.49 11.73
N ALA A 298 16.07 3.95 10.73
CA ALA A 298 16.67 3.59 9.45
C ALA A 298 17.08 4.80 8.59
N ASP A 299 16.63 6.02 8.92
CA ASP A 299 16.95 7.26 8.20
C ASP A 299 16.70 7.19 6.71
N ILE A 300 15.54 6.64 6.33
CA ILE A 300 15.10 6.41 4.95
C ILE A 300 14.39 7.62 4.32
N GLY A 301 13.91 7.47 3.07
CA GLY A 301 13.23 8.52 2.31
C GLY A 301 11.86 8.92 2.85
N GLY A 302 11.16 8.01 3.54
CA GLY A 302 9.85 8.34 4.10
C GLY A 302 9.01 7.14 4.51
N VAL A 303 7.73 7.42 4.71
CA VAL A 303 6.70 6.46 5.09
C VAL A 303 5.47 6.65 4.23
N ALA A 304 4.74 5.57 3.94
CA ALA A 304 3.43 5.60 3.29
C ALA A 304 2.39 4.89 4.16
N ALA A 305 1.10 5.17 3.96
CA ALA A 305 0.02 4.55 4.71
C ALA A 305 -1.14 4.12 3.80
N TRP A 306 -1.59 2.87 3.93
CA TRP A 306 -2.74 2.31 3.25
C TRP A 306 -3.87 2.06 4.25
N GLU A 307 -5.04 2.70 4.19
CA GLU A 307 -5.46 3.78 3.33
C GLU A 307 -6.20 4.87 4.13
N LEU A 308 -6.36 6.06 3.55
CA LEU A 308 -7.13 7.16 4.14
C LEU A 308 -8.58 6.74 4.44
N GLY A 309 -9.05 7.12 5.64
CA GLY A 309 -10.37 6.77 6.15
C GLY A 309 -10.42 5.45 6.90
N PHE A 310 -9.30 4.72 7.01
CA PHE A 310 -9.19 3.50 7.82
C PHE A 310 -8.53 3.74 9.16
N GLU A 311 -7.83 4.85 9.32
CA GLU A 311 -7.14 5.24 10.53
C GLU A 311 -8.05 5.86 11.59
N GLN A 312 -7.64 5.77 12.84
CA GLN A 312 -8.11 6.65 13.91
C GLN A 312 -7.35 7.96 13.83
N SER A 313 -8.04 9.09 14.03
CA SER A 313 -7.50 10.43 13.76
C SER A 313 -6.23 10.79 14.55
N GLU A 314 -6.05 10.25 15.75
CA GLU A 314 -4.87 10.45 16.59
C GLU A 314 -3.58 9.87 16.00
N VAL A 315 -3.69 8.87 15.12
CA VAL A 315 -2.56 8.22 14.45
C VAL A 315 -1.71 9.23 13.68
N TRP A 316 -2.34 10.23 13.06
CA TRP A 316 -1.63 11.26 12.29
C TRP A 316 -0.64 12.08 13.12
N ASN A 317 -0.81 12.15 14.44
CA ASN A 317 0.14 12.84 15.31
C ASN A 317 1.50 12.13 15.38
N LEU A 318 1.54 10.82 15.15
CA LEU A 318 2.78 10.03 15.16
C LEU A 318 3.68 10.40 13.97
N PHE A 319 3.09 10.78 12.84
CA PHE A 319 3.83 11.15 11.62
C PHE A 319 4.57 12.49 11.73
N LYS A 320 4.33 13.29 12.79
CA LYS A 320 5.08 14.51 13.06
C LYS A 320 6.60 14.29 13.09
N LYS A 321 7.02 13.08 13.49
CA LYS A 321 8.44 12.68 13.58
C LYS A 321 9.16 12.76 12.22
N PHE A 322 8.43 12.69 11.09
CA PHE A 322 9.01 12.77 9.74
C PHE A 322 9.11 14.19 9.18
N ASN A 323 8.54 15.17 9.84
CA ASN A 323 8.53 16.58 9.43
C ASN A 323 9.53 17.45 10.20
N SER A 324 10.47 16.82 10.94
CA SER A 324 11.48 17.48 11.78
C SER A 324 12.81 17.66 11.06
#